data_9e1154055cb846d108d58da8c30aad8d
#
_entry.id   9e1154055cb846d108d58da8c30aad8d
#
_cell.length_a   1.000
_cell.length_b   1.000
_cell.length_c   1.000
_cell.angle_alpha   90.00
_cell.angle_beta   90.00
_cell.angle_gamma   90.00
#
_symmetry.space_group_name_H-M   'P 1'
#
loop_
_entity.id
_entity.type
_entity.pdbx_description
1 polymer ?
#
loop_
_entity_poly.entity_id
_entity_poly.type
_entity_poly.pdbx_seq_one_letter_code
_entity_poly.pdbx_strand_id
1 'polypeptide(L)'
;MIKEKTNIAVFISGRGTNLKALILRSNKKICNYKIAYVISNKRNAAGLKIAKKNQIITKVISQSFLKIEQKKLAKILINKNIKFICLAGFMKILSPYFLNFFKNRIINIHPSLLPKYKGLNTHKRALEAKKNFQDAQYIM
;
A
#
# COMPACT_ATOMS: atom_id res chain seq x y z
N MET A 1 2.70 8.11 29.27
CA MET A 1 3.17 8.76 28.02
C MET A 1 2.37 8.24 26.84
N ILE A 2 1.89 9.12 26.00
CA ILE A 2 1.26 8.74 24.72
C ILE A 2 2.42 8.41 23.77
N LYS A 3 2.52 7.15 23.36
CA LYS A 3 3.52 6.71 22.38
C LYS A 3 3.20 7.34 21.03
N GLU A 4 4.16 8.03 20.44
CA GLU A 4 3.98 8.63 19.11
C GLU A 4 3.74 7.53 18.07
N LYS A 5 2.69 7.72 17.26
CA LYS A 5 2.35 6.77 16.20
C LYS A 5 3.34 6.84 15.05
N THR A 6 3.75 5.71 14.55
CA THR A 6 4.64 5.58 13.40
C THR A 6 3.94 6.04 12.11
N ASN A 7 4.55 6.93 11.36
CA ASN A 7 4.03 7.36 10.05
C ASN A 7 4.21 6.27 9.00
N ILE A 8 3.11 5.92 8.32
CA ILE A 8 3.14 5.02 7.18
C ILE A 8 2.56 5.67 5.93
N ALA A 9 2.96 5.18 4.77
CA ALA A 9 2.33 5.47 3.48
C ALA A 9 1.59 4.23 2.99
N VAL A 10 0.41 4.41 2.40
CA VAL A 10 -0.37 3.32 1.79
C VAL A 10 -0.45 3.56 0.30
N PHE A 11 -0.06 2.56 -0.48
CA PHE A 11 -0.13 2.59 -1.94
C PHE A 11 -1.33 1.78 -2.41
N ILE A 12 -2.11 2.37 -3.32
CA ILE A 12 -3.34 1.80 -3.85
C ILE A 12 -3.43 1.95 -5.36
N SER A 13 -4.25 1.13 -6.00
CA SER A 13 -4.60 1.28 -7.42
C SER A 13 -6.11 1.28 -7.70
N GLY A 14 -6.96 1.07 -6.71
CA GLY A 14 -8.38 0.84 -6.93
C GLY A 14 -9.32 1.30 -5.82
N ARG A 15 -10.21 0.40 -5.43
CA ARG A 15 -11.37 0.69 -4.55
C ARG A 15 -10.99 1.20 -3.17
N GLY A 16 -9.86 0.79 -2.63
CA GLY A 16 -9.43 1.22 -1.30
C GLY A 16 -10.11 0.47 -0.16
N THR A 17 -10.59 -0.74 -0.37
CA THR A 17 -11.21 -1.58 0.68
C THR A 17 -10.24 -1.87 1.82
N ASN A 18 -9.02 -2.31 1.48
CA ASN A 18 -7.97 -2.54 2.47
C ASN A 18 -7.50 -1.21 3.11
N LEU A 19 -7.42 -0.14 2.32
CA LEU A 19 -7.12 1.20 2.85
C LEU A 19 -8.15 1.61 3.90
N LYS A 20 -9.44 1.42 3.64
CA LYS A 20 -10.51 1.75 4.60
C LYS A 20 -10.31 0.98 5.92
N ALA A 21 -10.01 -0.30 5.85
CA ALA A 21 -9.74 -1.12 7.04
C ALA A 21 -8.51 -0.59 7.82
N LEU A 22 -7.44 -0.23 7.12
CA LEU A 22 -6.24 0.35 7.73
C LEU A 22 -6.53 1.70 8.41
N ILE A 23 -7.35 2.55 7.79
CA ILE A 23 -7.77 3.84 8.38
C ILE A 23 -8.57 3.60 9.66
N LEU A 24 -9.58 2.72 9.62
CA LEU A 24 -10.39 2.40 10.80
C LEU A 24 -9.53 1.86 11.95
N ARG A 25 -8.54 1.04 11.64
CA ARG A 25 -7.60 0.53 12.64
C ARG A 25 -6.70 1.63 13.18
N SER A 26 -6.17 2.51 12.33
CA SER A 26 -5.26 3.58 12.72
C SER A 26 -5.89 4.60 13.70
N ASN A 27 -7.21 4.73 13.66
CA ASN A 27 -7.97 5.64 14.52
C ASN A 27 -8.12 5.10 15.96
N LYS A 28 -7.86 3.82 16.19
CA LYS A 28 -7.92 3.25 17.53
C LYS A 28 -6.72 3.70 18.39
N LYS A 29 -6.97 3.99 19.66
CA LYS A 29 -5.93 4.42 20.61
C LYS A 29 -4.78 3.41 20.74
N ILE A 30 -5.10 2.12 20.70
CA ILE A 30 -4.11 1.03 20.80
C ILE A 30 -3.26 0.88 19.55
N CYS A 31 -3.59 1.53 18.46
CA CYS A 31 -2.85 1.43 17.20
C CYS A 31 -1.58 2.26 17.21
N ASN A 32 -0.46 1.65 16.83
CA ASN A 32 0.87 2.26 16.86
C ASN A 32 1.26 2.97 15.56
N TYR A 33 0.38 3.02 14.55
CA TYR A 33 0.65 3.72 13.31
C TYR A 33 -0.43 4.74 12.97
N LYS A 34 -0.06 5.73 12.16
CA LYS A 34 -0.99 6.62 11.46
C LYS A 34 -0.65 6.65 9.97
N ILE A 35 -1.67 6.75 9.14
CA ILE A 35 -1.50 6.88 7.70
C ILE A 35 -1.27 8.35 7.38
N ALA A 36 -0.03 8.69 7.01
CA ALA A 36 0.34 10.06 6.66
C ALA A 36 0.13 10.36 5.18
N TYR A 37 0.29 9.36 4.32
CA TYR A 37 0.14 9.49 2.87
C TYR A 37 -0.64 8.32 2.27
N VAL A 38 -1.47 8.62 1.29
CA VAL A 38 -2.05 7.64 0.37
C VAL A 38 -1.61 7.99 -1.04
N ILE A 39 -1.00 7.02 -1.72
CA ILE A 39 -0.41 7.19 -3.04
C ILE A 39 -1.13 6.26 -4.01
N SER A 40 -1.51 6.78 -5.18
CA SER A 40 -2.14 5.98 -6.23
C SER A 40 -1.50 6.26 -7.58
N ASN A 41 -1.39 5.21 -8.40
CA ASN A 41 -1.04 5.31 -9.82
C ASN A 41 -2.28 5.54 -10.70
N LYS A 42 -3.46 5.65 -10.12
CA LYS A 42 -4.71 5.96 -10.83
C LYS A 42 -5.36 7.20 -10.21
N ARG A 43 -5.51 8.24 -11.03
CA ARG A 43 -6.06 9.53 -10.61
C ARG A 43 -7.50 9.44 -10.10
N ASN A 44 -8.29 8.52 -10.64
CA ASN A 44 -9.70 8.30 -10.30
C ASN A 44 -9.92 7.13 -9.33
N ALA A 45 -8.88 6.63 -8.68
CA ALA A 45 -9.03 5.56 -7.69
C ALA A 45 -9.97 5.97 -6.56
N ALA A 46 -10.99 5.14 -6.29
CA ALA A 46 -11.96 5.40 -5.24
C ALA A 46 -11.31 5.52 -3.85
N GLY A 47 -10.22 4.81 -3.62
CA GLY A 47 -9.45 4.91 -2.39
C GLY A 47 -8.88 6.31 -2.12
N LEU A 48 -8.60 7.11 -3.15
CA LEU A 48 -8.18 8.50 -2.97
C LEU A 48 -9.29 9.37 -2.35
N LYS A 49 -10.55 9.12 -2.73
CA LYS A 49 -11.70 9.81 -2.13
C LYS A 49 -11.84 9.44 -0.65
N ILE A 50 -11.64 8.17 -0.32
CA ILE A 50 -11.65 7.69 1.07
C ILE A 50 -10.56 8.39 1.88
N ALA A 51 -9.33 8.47 1.35
CA ALA A 51 -8.22 9.14 2.02
C ALA A 51 -8.50 10.63 2.27
N LYS A 52 -8.97 11.35 1.24
CA LYS A 52 -9.32 12.77 1.34
C LYS A 52 -10.41 13.02 2.39
N LYS A 53 -11.45 12.19 2.41
CA LYS A 53 -12.54 12.26 3.40
C LYS A 53 -12.02 12.08 4.84
N ASN A 54 -10.93 11.36 5.02
CA ASN A 54 -10.26 11.16 6.31
C ASN A 54 -9.09 12.14 6.52
N GLN A 55 -8.99 13.20 5.74
CA GLN A 55 -7.98 14.26 5.85
C GLN A 55 -6.54 13.75 5.72
N ILE A 56 -6.35 12.66 4.98
CA ILE A 56 -5.04 12.09 4.69
C ILE A 56 -4.49 12.70 3.40
N ILE A 57 -3.21 13.07 3.41
CA ILE A 57 -2.54 13.63 2.23
C ILE A 57 -2.52 12.59 1.12
N THR A 58 -2.95 12.97 -0.07
CA THR A 58 -2.96 12.10 -1.24
C THR A 58 -1.95 12.56 -2.28
N LYS A 59 -1.34 11.61 -2.99
CA LYS A 59 -0.47 11.86 -4.13
C LYS A 59 -0.80 10.89 -5.25
N VAL A 60 -0.94 11.43 -6.45
CA VAL A 60 -1.08 10.63 -7.67
C VAL A 60 0.27 10.59 -8.36
N ILE A 61 0.71 9.39 -8.71
CA ILE A 61 1.90 9.15 -9.52
C ILE A 61 1.49 8.75 -10.93
N SER A 62 2.40 8.81 -11.90
CA SER A 62 2.08 8.42 -13.27
C SER A 62 1.74 6.94 -13.37
N GLN A 63 0.97 6.57 -14.40
CA GLN A 63 0.65 5.16 -14.64
C GLN A 63 1.88 4.35 -14.99
N SER A 64 2.86 4.94 -15.66
CA SER A 64 4.14 4.30 -15.98
C SER A 64 5.01 4.06 -14.75
N PHE A 65 4.94 4.97 -13.78
CA PHE A 65 5.73 4.94 -12.53
C PHE A 65 7.19 4.54 -12.78
N LEU A 66 7.84 5.33 -13.63
CA LEU A 66 9.22 5.10 -14.06
C LEU A 66 10.21 5.16 -12.90
N LYS A 67 11.39 4.57 -13.07
CA LYS A 67 12.45 4.55 -12.05
C LYS A 67 12.79 5.94 -11.50
N ILE A 68 12.79 6.96 -12.35
CA ILE A 68 13.08 8.34 -11.93
C ILE A 68 12.01 8.89 -10.98
N GLU A 69 10.73 8.58 -11.23
CA GLU A 69 9.64 8.97 -10.33
C GLU A 69 9.71 8.21 -9.01
N GLN A 70 10.05 6.93 -9.05
CA GLN A 70 10.23 6.10 -7.86
C GLN A 70 11.35 6.65 -6.98
N LYS A 71 12.45 7.09 -7.58
CA LYS A 71 13.57 7.73 -6.87
C LYS A 71 13.13 9.01 -6.17
N LYS A 72 12.43 9.89 -6.88
CA LYS A 72 11.91 11.14 -6.33
C LYS A 72 10.91 10.87 -5.19
N LEU A 73 9.99 9.93 -5.40
CA LEU A 73 8.99 9.56 -4.39
C LEU A 73 9.64 9.00 -3.12
N ALA A 74 10.61 8.11 -3.25
CA ALA A 74 11.32 7.56 -2.11
C ALA A 74 11.95 8.65 -1.23
N LYS A 75 12.62 9.63 -1.85
CA LYS A 75 13.20 10.78 -1.15
C LYS A 75 12.14 11.62 -0.42
N ILE A 76 11.02 11.89 -1.08
CA ILE A 76 9.91 12.64 -0.47
C ILE A 76 9.40 11.91 0.77
N LEU A 77 9.15 10.61 0.66
CA LEU A 77 8.62 9.82 1.77
C LEU A 77 9.59 9.75 2.96
N ILE A 78 10.89 9.60 2.69
CA ILE A 78 11.92 9.61 3.72
C ILE A 78 11.96 10.98 4.42
N ASN A 79 11.96 12.06 3.67
CA ASN A 79 11.97 13.43 4.22
C ASN A 79 10.71 13.74 5.04
N LYS A 80 9.59 13.09 4.74
CA LYS A 80 8.34 13.18 5.51
C LYS A 80 8.25 12.18 6.66
N ASN A 81 9.39 11.57 7.02
CA ASN A 81 9.49 10.64 8.14
C ASN A 81 8.57 9.40 8.01
N ILE A 82 8.32 8.96 6.79
CA ILE A 82 7.59 7.72 6.54
C ILE A 82 8.50 6.55 6.87
N LYS A 83 8.07 5.72 7.81
CA LYS A 83 8.85 4.57 8.28
C LYS A 83 8.51 3.27 7.57
N PHE A 84 7.24 3.06 7.22
CA PHE A 84 6.77 1.86 6.56
C PHE A 84 5.87 2.21 5.37
N ILE A 85 5.87 1.32 4.38
CA ILE A 85 4.97 1.37 3.23
C ILE A 85 4.08 0.14 3.26
N CYS A 86 2.79 0.34 3.11
CA CYS A 86 1.81 -0.72 2.94
C CYS A 86 1.27 -0.71 1.50
N LEU A 87 1.46 -1.79 0.77
CA LEU A 87 0.88 -1.97 -0.56
C LEU A 87 -0.50 -2.62 -0.39
N ALA A 88 -1.54 -1.84 -0.57
CA ALA A 88 -2.94 -2.26 -0.39
C ALA A 88 -3.67 -2.31 -1.73
N GLY A 89 -3.41 -3.33 -2.51
CA GLY A 89 -3.94 -3.48 -3.87
C GLY A 89 -3.22 -2.59 -4.89
N PHE A 90 -1.94 -2.32 -4.68
CA PHE A 90 -1.12 -1.55 -5.62
C PHE A 90 -0.66 -2.43 -6.78
N MET A 91 -0.96 -2.02 -8.02
CA MET A 91 -0.79 -2.81 -9.24
C MET A 91 0.45 -2.43 -10.06
N LYS A 92 1.48 -1.90 -9.43
CA LYS A 92 2.76 -1.59 -10.07
C LYS A 92 3.90 -2.27 -9.35
N ILE A 93 4.93 -2.59 -10.11
CA ILE A 93 6.16 -3.17 -9.59
C ILE A 93 7.06 -2.06 -9.09
N LEU A 94 7.55 -2.22 -7.87
CA LEU A 94 8.55 -1.34 -7.30
C LEU A 94 9.94 -1.74 -7.78
N SER A 95 10.75 -0.75 -8.17
CA SER A 95 12.12 -0.99 -8.61
C SER A 95 13.00 -1.46 -7.44
N PRO A 96 14.07 -2.22 -7.70
CA PRO A 96 15.04 -2.58 -6.67
C PRO A 96 15.60 -1.36 -5.93
N TYR A 97 15.78 -0.27 -6.65
CA TYR A 97 16.23 1.00 -6.07
C TYR A 97 15.25 1.52 -5.01
N PHE A 98 13.95 1.55 -5.31
CA PHE A 98 12.92 1.96 -4.36
C PHE A 98 12.88 1.02 -3.15
N LEU A 99 12.93 -0.29 -3.41
CA LEU A 99 12.93 -1.32 -2.36
C LEU A 99 14.11 -1.16 -1.39
N ASN A 100 15.28 -0.76 -1.87
CA ASN A 100 16.44 -0.53 -1.02
C ASN A 100 16.27 0.61 -0.03
N PHE A 101 15.56 1.69 -0.40
CA PHE A 101 15.24 2.76 0.54
C PHE A 101 14.37 2.32 1.71
N PHE A 102 13.51 1.33 1.46
CA PHE A 102 12.57 0.83 2.45
C PHE A 102 12.79 -0.66 2.76
N LYS A 103 14.05 -1.09 2.71
CA LYS A 103 14.40 -2.49 3.00
C LYS A 103 13.81 -2.93 4.35
N ASN A 104 13.10 -4.06 4.34
CA ASN A 104 12.39 -4.62 5.50
C ASN A 104 11.29 -3.69 6.09
N ARG A 105 10.83 -2.72 5.31
CA ARG A 105 9.80 -1.75 5.74
C ARG A 105 8.65 -1.62 4.73
N ILE A 106 8.48 -2.61 3.86
CA ILE A 106 7.36 -2.69 2.91
C ILE A 106 6.53 -3.92 3.24
N ILE A 107 5.24 -3.69 3.42
CA ILE A 107 4.25 -4.74 3.68
C ILE A 107 3.32 -4.79 2.48
N ASN A 108 3.09 -5.97 1.93
CA ASN A 108 2.15 -6.17 0.83
C ASN A 108 1.02 -7.09 1.26
N ILE A 109 -0.22 -6.69 1.00
CA ILE A 109 -1.39 -7.54 1.19
C ILE A 109 -1.59 -8.33 -0.10
N HIS A 110 -1.30 -9.61 -0.05
CA HIS A 110 -1.44 -10.49 -1.21
C HIS A 110 -2.76 -11.26 -1.14
N PRO A 111 -3.59 -11.22 -2.21
CA PRO A 111 -4.95 -11.77 -2.17
C PRO A 111 -5.03 -13.29 -2.37
N SER A 112 -3.92 -14.03 -2.24
CA SER A 112 -3.87 -15.47 -2.45
C SER A 112 -2.87 -16.16 -1.53
N LEU A 113 -2.95 -17.48 -1.44
CA LEU A 113 -1.99 -18.29 -0.70
C LEU A 113 -0.62 -18.26 -1.38
N LEU A 114 0.38 -17.71 -0.71
CA LEU A 114 1.76 -17.74 -1.17
C LEU A 114 2.42 -19.08 -0.78
N PRO A 115 3.38 -19.56 -1.59
CA PRO A 115 3.98 -18.96 -2.78
C PRO A 115 3.20 -19.18 -4.09
N LYS A 116 1.99 -19.72 -4.02
CA LYS A 116 1.11 -19.90 -5.19
C LYS A 116 0.50 -18.57 -5.62
N TYR A 117 0.16 -18.44 -6.90
CA TYR A 117 -0.56 -17.28 -7.46
C TYR A 117 0.09 -15.93 -7.16
N LYS A 118 1.42 -15.84 -7.25
CA LYS A 118 2.15 -14.58 -7.17
C LYS A 118 1.81 -13.67 -8.36
N GLY A 119 1.92 -12.36 -8.15
CA GLY A 119 1.73 -11.36 -9.21
C GLY A 119 0.29 -10.89 -9.36
N LEU A 120 -0.08 -10.47 -10.58
CA LEU A 120 -1.40 -9.91 -10.89
C LEU A 120 -2.45 -10.99 -11.21
N ASN A 121 -3.73 -10.60 -11.13
CA ASN A 121 -4.89 -11.47 -11.44
C ASN A 121 -4.94 -12.75 -10.60
N THR A 122 -4.53 -12.69 -9.36
CA THR A 122 -4.41 -13.85 -8.47
C THR A 122 -5.77 -14.48 -8.18
N HIS A 123 -6.84 -13.70 -8.01
CA HIS A 123 -8.20 -14.20 -7.82
C HIS A 123 -8.67 -15.05 -8.99
N LYS A 124 -8.51 -14.51 -10.22
CA LYS A 124 -8.87 -15.23 -11.44
C LYS A 124 -8.09 -16.53 -11.55
N ARG A 125 -6.78 -16.48 -11.36
CA ARG A 125 -5.89 -17.66 -11.44
C ARG A 125 -6.23 -18.71 -10.38
N ALA A 126 -6.57 -18.32 -9.16
CA ALA A 126 -7.00 -19.23 -8.10
C ALA A 126 -8.34 -19.89 -8.41
N LEU A 127 -9.31 -19.13 -8.93
CA LEU A 127 -10.60 -19.66 -9.37
C LEU A 127 -10.46 -20.63 -10.55
N GLU A 128 -9.66 -20.31 -11.54
CA GLU A 128 -9.35 -21.19 -12.67
C GLU A 128 -8.69 -22.50 -12.26
N ALA A 129 -7.90 -22.46 -11.17
CA ALA A 129 -7.32 -23.66 -10.55
C ALA A 129 -8.27 -24.40 -9.61
N LYS A 130 -9.56 -24.02 -9.57
CA LYS A 130 -10.62 -24.60 -8.72
C LYS A 130 -10.26 -24.56 -7.23
N LYS A 131 -9.63 -23.50 -6.78
CA LYS A 131 -9.38 -23.25 -5.36
C LYS A 131 -10.60 -22.57 -4.74
N ASN A 132 -11.06 -23.08 -3.63
CA ASN A 132 -12.31 -22.64 -3.01
C ASN A 132 -12.15 -21.47 -2.05
N PHE A 133 -10.93 -21.12 -1.68
CA PHE A 133 -10.67 -20.02 -0.76
C PHE A 133 -9.35 -19.31 -1.10
N GLN A 134 -9.24 -18.09 -0.65
CA GLN A 134 -8.06 -17.26 -0.73
C GLN A 134 -7.83 -16.57 0.61
N ASP A 135 -6.59 -16.52 1.03
CA ASP A 135 -6.17 -15.77 2.19
C ASP A 135 -5.41 -14.51 1.77
N ALA A 136 -5.64 -13.44 2.50
CA ALA A 136 -4.77 -12.28 2.44
C ALA A 136 -3.52 -12.58 3.26
N GLN A 137 -2.38 -12.57 2.62
CA GLN A 137 -1.10 -12.78 3.28
C GLN A 137 -0.30 -11.47 3.28
N TYR A 138 0.41 -11.24 4.35
CA TYR A 138 1.30 -10.09 4.51
C TYR A 138 2.72 -10.52 4.21
N ILE A 139 3.35 -9.81 3.27
CA ILE A 139 4.77 -10.00 2.91
C ILE A 139 5.52 -8.78 3.39
N MET A 140 6.48 -8.99 4.25
CA MET A 140 7.43 -7.96 4.68
C MET A 140 8.70 -7.99 3.84
#